data_b991f909836ce144b76173420cbab2d7
#
_entry.id   b991f909836ce144b76173420cbab2d7
#
_cell.length_a   1.000
_cell.length_b   1.000
_cell.length_c   1.000
_cell.angle_alpha   90.00
_cell.angle_beta   90.00
_cell.angle_gamma   90.00
#
_symmetry.space_group_name_H-M   'P 1'
#
loop_
_entity.id
_entity.type
_entity.pdbx_description
1 polymer ?
#
loop_
_entity_poly.entity_id
_entity_poly.type
_entity_poly.pdbx_seq_one_letter_code
_entity_poly.pdbx_strand_id
1 'polypeptide(L)'
;MQYQLGTGEFKNWIVAEDSFQPDRLGKCESIMCLGNGYMGIRSATEENYLGNTRNTFVAGTFNKFGDEVTELPNVADVIAMPSRLNGELLDLSKGKVEDYLRTLNLKTGLLERSFVWVSEAGARLKFAFKRIVSMKDLHLIAQE
;
A
#
# COMPACT_ATOMS: atom_id res chain seq x y z
N MET A 1 -7.36 1.15 13.65
CA MET A 1 -7.42 -0.06 12.82
C MET A 1 -8.50 -0.96 13.37
N GLN A 2 -9.43 -1.35 12.55
CA GLN A 2 -10.54 -2.22 12.92
C GLN A 2 -10.35 -3.60 12.28
N TYR A 3 -10.89 -4.61 12.94
CA TYR A 3 -10.95 -5.98 12.43
C TYR A 3 -12.42 -6.38 12.29
N GLN A 4 -12.73 -7.33 11.40
CA GLN A 4 -14.07 -7.87 11.21
C GLN A 4 -15.08 -6.90 10.53
N LEU A 5 -14.63 -6.03 9.67
CA LEU A 5 -15.51 -5.11 8.93
C LEU A 5 -16.23 -5.75 7.74
N GLY A 6 -15.91 -6.99 7.38
CA GLY A 6 -16.56 -7.67 6.26
C GLY A 6 -18.01 -8.00 6.54
N THR A 7 -18.80 -8.21 5.48
CA THR A 7 -20.18 -8.67 5.51
C THR A 7 -20.32 -9.98 4.74
N GLY A 8 -21.38 -10.74 5.01
CA GLY A 8 -21.61 -12.01 4.35
C GLY A 8 -20.43 -12.98 4.48
N GLU A 9 -19.94 -13.49 3.38
CA GLU A 9 -18.81 -14.45 3.34
C GLU A 9 -17.45 -13.84 3.73
N PHE A 10 -17.33 -12.51 3.73
CA PHE A 10 -16.10 -11.80 4.11
C PHE A 10 -16.08 -11.36 5.57
N LYS A 11 -17.11 -11.66 6.33
CA LYS A 11 -17.14 -11.40 7.77
C LYS A 11 -15.90 -12.05 8.43
N ASN A 12 -15.20 -11.28 9.25
CA ASN A 12 -13.94 -11.66 9.92
C ASN A 12 -12.69 -11.78 9.01
N TRP A 13 -12.80 -11.45 7.73
CA TRP A 13 -11.68 -11.52 6.78
C TRP A 13 -11.11 -10.15 6.40
N ILE A 14 -11.68 -9.06 6.91
CA ILE A 14 -11.25 -7.71 6.57
C ILE A 14 -10.42 -7.10 7.70
N VAL A 15 -9.25 -6.61 7.36
CA VAL A 15 -8.44 -5.70 8.18
C VAL A 15 -8.58 -4.31 7.61
N ALA A 16 -8.95 -3.32 8.41
CA ALA A 16 -9.22 -1.97 7.93
C ALA A 16 -8.49 -0.88 8.73
N GLU A 17 -8.09 0.15 8.01
CA GLU A 17 -7.68 1.45 8.50
C GLU A 17 -8.71 2.48 8.00
N ASP A 18 -9.44 3.09 8.93
CA ASP A 18 -10.61 3.96 8.68
C ASP A 18 -10.30 5.45 8.86
N SER A 19 -9.04 5.80 9.04
CA SER A 19 -8.59 7.17 9.15
C SER A 19 -7.13 7.30 8.71
N PHE A 20 -6.82 8.38 8.00
CA PHE A 20 -5.45 8.68 7.64
C PHE A 20 -4.69 9.20 8.86
N GLN A 21 -3.66 8.46 9.28
CA GLN A 21 -2.81 8.79 10.44
C GLN A 21 -1.33 8.69 10.02
N PRO A 22 -0.69 9.82 9.68
CA PRO A 22 0.68 9.84 9.17
C PRO A 22 1.70 9.15 10.10
N ASP A 23 1.53 9.26 11.41
CA ASP A 23 2.37 8.65 12.44
C ASP A 23 2.24 7.11 12.52
N ARG A 24 1.22 6.53 11.87
CA ARG A 24 0.94 5.09 11.87
C ARG A 24 1.12 4.41 10.53
N LEU A 25 1.56 5.12 9.51
CA LEU A 25 1.74 4.58 8.16
C LEU A 25 2.63 3.34 8.14
N GLY A 26 3.80 3.38 8.79
CA GLY A 26 4.71 2.25 8.86
C GLY A 26 4.12 1.01 9.52
N LYS A 27 3.25 1.18 10.56
CA LYS A 27 2.50 0.07 11.17
C LYS A 27 1.51 -0.54 10.18
N CYS A 28 0.73 0.29 9.51
CA CYS A 28 -0.28 -0.16 8.54
C CYS A 28 0.35 -0.85 7.33
N GLU A 29 1.47 -0.34 6.83
CA GLU A 29 2.25 -0.98 5.77
C GLU A 29 2.67 -2.41 6.13
N SER A 30 3.10 -2.63 7.35
CA SER A 30 3.55 -3.95 7.83
C SER A 30 2.39 -4.92 8.02
N ILE A 31 1.27 -4.46 8.61
CA ILE A 31 0.11 -5.32 8.90
C ILE A 31 -0.62 -5.73 7.63
N MET A 32 -0.68 -4.84 6.63
CA MET A 32 -1.37 -5.08 5.37
C MET A 32 -0.43 -5.53 4.24
N CYS A 33 0.76 -6.07 4.55
CA CYS A 33 1.68 -6.57 3.53
C CYS A 33 1.03 -7.67 2.68
N LEU A 34 1.44 -7.75 1.42
CA LEU A 34 0.98 -8.73 0.45
C LEU A 34 2.13 -9.63 0.02
N GLY A 35 1.84 -10.89 -0.25
CA GLY A 35 2.84 -11.83 -0.75
C GLY A 35 2.22 -13.14 -1.20
N ASN A 36 2.95 -13.88 -2.02
CA ASN A 36 2.53 -15.17 -2.58
C ASN A 36 3.56 -16.29 -2.37
N GLY A 37 4.54 -16.06 -1.50
CA GLY A 37 5.64 -16.99 -1.25
C GLY A 37 6.83 -16.85 -2.20
N TYR A 38 6.66 -16.24 -3.39
CA TYR A 38 7.74 -15.87 -4.31
C TYR A 38 8.06 -14.37 -4.24
N MET A 39 7.05 -13.52 -4.28
CA MET A 39 7.19 -12.08 -4.10
C MET A 39 6.47 -11.62 -2.84
N GLY A 40 7.01 -10.57 -2.21
CA GLY A 40 6.40 -9.89 -1.07
C GLY A 40 6.59 -8.38 -1.17
N ILE A 41 5.55 -7.64 -0.83
CA ILE A 41 5.58 -6.17 -0.78
C ILE A 41 5.03 -5.65 0.55
N ARG A 42 5.63 -4.59 1.06
CA ARG A 42 5.01 -3.78 2.11
C ARG A 42 3.90 -2.96 1.48
N SER A 43 2.82 -2.77 2.22
CA SER A 43 1.68 -1.99 1.72
C SER A 43 1.84 -0.49 1.97
N ALA A 44 2.97 0.08 1.52
CA ALA A 44 3.14 1.51 1.46
C ALA A 44 2.09 2.17 0.55
N THR A 45 1.84 3.46 0.73
CA THR A 45 0.89 4.20 -0.09
C THR A 45 1.49 4.55 -1.45
N GLU A 46 0.64 4.83 -2.43
CA GLU A 46 1.01 5.10 -3.82
C GLU A 46 1.71 6.45 -3.99
N GLU A 47 1.25 7.47 -3.24
CA GLU A 47 1.89 8.79 -3.18
C GLU A 47 3.16 8.77 -2.34
N ASN A 48 4.08 9.70 -2.61
CA ASN A 48 5.27 9.87 -1.80
C ASN A 48 5.00 10.70 -0.55
N TYR A 49 5.61 10.31 0.58
CA TYR A 49 5.66 11.11 1.80
C TYR A 49 7.01 10.94 2.51
N LEU A 50 7.35 11.88 3.37
CA LEU A 50 8.62 11.84 4.09
C LEU A 50 8.73 10.59 4.97
N GLY A 51 9.83 9.87 4.85
CA GLY A 51 10.07 8.63 5.60
C GLY A 51 9.38 7.39 5.00
N ASN A 52 8.77 7.50 3.82
CA ASN A 52 8.20 6.36 3.12
C ASN A 52 9.28 5.37 2.70
N THR A 53 9.11 4.12 3.10
CA THR A 53 9.96 3.00 2.67
C THR A 53 9.12 2.00 1.92
N ARG A 54 9.33 1.91 0.61
CA ARG A 54 8.68 0.91 -0.23
C ARG A 54 9.61 -0.26 -0.43
N ASN A 55 9.15 -1.43 -0.04
CA ASN A 55 9.94 -2.64 -0.11
C ASN A 55 9.24 -3.67 -0.98
N THR A 56 9.98 -4.19 -1.95
CA THR A 56 9.60 -5.31 -2.80
C THR A 56 10.69 -6.36 -2.71
N PHE A 57 10.33 -7.56 -2.33
CA PHE A 57 11.26 -8.67 -2.17
C PHE A 57 10.87 -9.82 -3.10
N VAL A 58 11.88 -10.49 -3.66
CA VAL A 58 11.71 -11.66 -4.54
C VAL A 58 12.53 -12.81 -3.97
N ALA A 59 11.91 -13.96 -3.76
CA ALA A 59 12.57 -15.15 -3.24
C ALA A 59 13.71 -15.61 -4.18
N GLY A 60 14.83 -16.03 -3.60
CA GLY A 60 15.99 -16.45 -4.36
C GLY A 60 16.89 -15.32 -4.86
N THR A 61 16.54 -14.05 -4.62
CA THR A 61 17.44 -12.93 -4.88
C THR A 61 18.25 -12.63 -3.61
N PHE A 62 19.57 -12.66 -3.73
CA PHE A 62 20.45 -12.40 -2.58
C PHE A 62 21.57 -11.45 -3.01
N ASN A 63 21.97 -10.59 -2.10
CA ASN A 63 23.09 -9.71 -2.26
C ASN A 63 24.07 -9.88 -1.10
N LYS A 64 25.36 -9.75 -1.38
CA LYS A 64 26.41 -9.73 -0.38
C LYS A 64 27.52 -8.77 -0.82
N PHE A 65 27.91 -7.87 0.03
CA PHE A 65 29.02 -6.98 -0.22
C PHE A 65 30.20 -7.35 0.70
N GLY A 66 31.31 -7.73 0.10
CA GLY A 66 32.51 -8.13 0.85
C GLY A 66 32.24 -9.26 1.84
N ASP A 67 32.59 -9.04 3.11
CA ASP A 67 32.42 -10.00 4.22
C ASP A 67 31.14 -9.75 5.03
N GLU A 68 30.23 -8.91 4.55
CA GLU A 68 28.95 -8.63 5.21
C GLU A 68 28.01 -9.84 5.18
N VAL A 69 26.92 -9.75 5.96
CA VAL A 69 25.86 -10.76 5.96
C VAL A 69 25.12 -10.75 4.61
N THR A 70 24.79 -11.92 4.11
CA THR A 70 23.95 -12.04 2.92
C THR A 70 22.56 -11.47 3.20
N GLU A 71 22.10 -10.57 2.34
CA GLU A 71 20.84 -9.86 2.46
C GLU A 71 19.87 -10.25 1.37
N LEU A 72 18.56 -10.15 1.67
CA LEU A 72 17.50 -10.14 0.67
C LEU A 72 17.33 -8.70 0.19
N PRO A 73 17.75 -8.35 -1.04
CA PRO A 73 17.74 -6.99 -1.51
C PRO A 73 16.31 -6.48 -1.73
N ASN A 74 16.10 -5.19 -1.47
CA ASN A 74 14.93 -4.50 -1.96
C ASN A 74 15.09 -4.30 -3.48
N VAL A 75 14.16 -4.87 -4.25
CA VAL A 75 14.17 -4.75 -5.71
C VAL A 75 13.41 -3.49 -6.17
N ALA A 76 12.85 -3.48 -7.37
CA ALA A 76 12.17 -2.31 -7.93
C ALA A 76 11.00 -1.82 -7.07
N ASP A 77 10.83 -0.49 -6.99
CA ASP A 77 9.60 0.11 -6.44
C ASP A 77 8.46 -0.08 -7.46
N VAL A 78 7.56 -1.00 -7.14
CA VAL A 78 6.37 -1.32 -7.96
C VAL A 78 5.10 -0.68 -7.40
N ILE A 79 5.21 0.16 -6.37
CA ILE A 79 4.07 0.72 -5.64
C ILE A 79 3.80 2.17 -6.05
N ALA A 80 4.86 2.95 -6.27
CA ALA A 80 4.73 4.37 -6.53
C ALA A 80 3.85 4.70 -7.74
N MET A 81 2.81 5.51 -7.51
CA MET A 81 1.96 6.10 -8.54
C MET A 81 1.79 7.61 -8.28
N PRO A 82 2.85 8.41 -8.48
CA PRO A 82 2.78 9.83 -8.21
C PRO A 82 1.76 10.49 -9.14
N SER A 83 0.73 11.07 -8.56
CA SER A 83 -0.40 11.65 -9.28
C SER A 83 -0.40 13.17 -9.13
N ARG A 84 -0.81 13.89 -10.18
CA ARG A 84 -0.98 15.36 -10.15
C ARG A 84 -2.39 15.75 -10.56
N LEU A 85 -2.95 16.71 -9.84
CA LEU A 85 -4.23 17.34 -10.18
C LEU A 85 -3.97 18.82 -10.45
N ASN A 86 -4.25 19.28 -11.65
CA ASN A 86 -4.01 20.68 -12.07
C ASN A 86 -2.58 21.16 -11.77
N GLY A 87 -1.58 20.27 -11.92
CA GLY A 87 -0.17 20.58 -11.62
C GLY A 87 0.23 20.38 -10.16
N GLU A 88 -0.71 20.30 -9.23
CA GLU A 88 -0.48 20.04 -7.81
C GLU A 88 -0.26 18.55 -7.56
N LEU A 89 0.84 18.19 -6.88
CA LEU A 89 1.15 16.80 -6.57
C LEU A 89 0.23 16.30 -5.45
N LEU A 90 -0.33 15.11 -5.63
CA LEU A 90 -1.05 14.42 -4.55
C LEU A 90 -0.10 14.17 -3.38
N ASP A 91 -0.36 14.83 -2.29
CA ASP A 91 0.38 14.74 -1.03
C ASP A 91 -0.62 14.84 0.13
N LEU A 92 -0.82 13.73 0.83
CA LEU A 92 -1.82 13.67 1.91
C LEU A 92 -1.37 14.42 3.18
N SER A 93 -0.13 14.90 3.24
CA SER A 93 0.33 15.82 4.29
C SER A 93 -0.12 17.24 4.05
N LYS A 94 -0.61 17.55 2.84
CA LYS A 94 -1.09 18.86 2.40
C LYS A 94 -2.57 18.80 2.04
N GLY A 95 -3.29 19.87 2.33
CA GLY A 95 -4.73 19.91 2.12
C GLY A 95 -5.49 19.08 3.16
N LYS A 96 -6.62 18.52 2.79
CA LYS A 96 -7.50 17.77 3.68
C LYS A 96 -7.82 16.39 3.10
N VAL A 97 -7.77 15.37 3.94
CA VAL A 97 -8.18 14.01 3.60
C VAL A 97 -9.52 13.70 4.25
N GLU A 98 -10.48 13.28 3.43
CA GLU A 98 -11.84 12.94 3.86
C GLU A 98 -12.19 11.51 3.39
N ASP A 99 -13.12 10.86 4.06
CA ASP A 99 -13.67 9.55 3.70
C ASP A 99 -12.57 8.48 3.48
N TYR A 100 -11.50 8.52 4.27
CA TYR A 100 -10.38 7.60 4.14
C TYR A 100 -10.77 6.21 4.61
N LEU A 101 -10.50 5.24 3.74
CA LEU A 101 -10.62 3.82 4.06
C LEU A 101 -9.56 3.03 3.31
N ARG A 102 -8.79 2.21 4.04
CA ARG A 102 -7.92 1.19 3.45
C ARG A 102 -8.26 -0.16 4.04
N THR A 103 -8.46 -1.15 3.18
CA THR A 103 -8.85 -2.50 3.59
C THR A 103 -7.97 -3.56 2.94
N LEU A 104 -7.61 -4.57 3.71
CA LEU A 104 -7.06 -5.82 3.19
C LEU A 104 -8.09 -6.92 3.42
N ASN A 105 -8.55 -7.53 2.33
CA ASN A 105 -9.36 -8.73 2.38
C ASN A 105 -8.44 -9.96 2.40
N LEU A 106 -8.33 -10.60 3.55
CA LEU A 106 -7.45 -11.76 3.77
C LEU A 106 -7.89 -13.00 2.98
N LYS A 107 -9.16 -13.08 2.58
CA LYS A 107 -9.68 -14.22 1.81
C LYS A 107 -9.30 -14.13 0.33
N THR A 108 -9.25 -12.93 -0.22
CA THR A 108 -8.96 -12.69 -1.64
C THR A 108 -7.54 -12.17 -1.89
N GLY A 109 -6.83 -11.70 -0.85
CA GLY A 109 -5.55 -11.04 -0.97
C GLY A 109 -5.63 -9.65 -1.63
N LEU A 110 -6.84 -9.05 -1.72
CA LEU A 110 -7.04 -7.74 -2.33
C LEU A 110 -6.85 -6.63 -1.28
N LEU A 111 -5.94 -5.72 -1.56
CA LEU A 111 -5.78 -4.45 -0.85
C LEU A 111 -6.50 -3.36 -1.62
N GLU A 112 -7.39 -2.63 -0.95
CA GLU A 112 -8.10 -1.49 -1.50
C GLU A 112 -7.90 -0.27 -0.62
N ARG A 113 -7.76 0.90 -1.23
CA ARG A 113 -7.66 2.18 -0.53
C ARG A 113 -8.47 3.24 -1.26
N SER A 114 -9.31 3.98 -0.56
CA SER A 114 -10.05 5.11 -1.11
C SER A 114 -10.08 6.28 -0.15
N PHE A 115 -10.12 7.48 -0.70
CA PHE A 115 -10.26 8.73 0.04
C PHE A 115 -10.67 9.88 -0.89
N VAL A 116 -11.12 10.96 -0.30
CA VAL A 116 -11.28 12.24 -1.00
C VAL A 116 -10.16 13.15 -0.54
N TRP A 117 -9.39 13.67 -1.50
CA TRP A 117 -8.38 14.70 -1.25
C TRP A 117 -8.91 16.06 -1.68
N VAL A 118 -8.82 17.01 -0.75
CA VAL A 118 -9.11 18.42 -1.00
C VAL A 118 -7.78 19.15 -0.97
N SER A 119 -7.33 19.61 -2.14
CA SER A 119 -6.04 20.27 -2.28
C SER A 119 -6.03 21.65 -1.60
N GLU A 120 -4.83 22.23 -1.40
CA GLU A 120 -4.70 23.57 -0.83
C GLU A 120 -5.35 24.63 -1.73
N ALA A 121 -5.39 24.40 -3.05
CA ALA A 121 -6.09 25.24 -4.02
C ALA A 121 -7.62 25.03 -4.05
N GLY A 122 -8.16 24.13 -3.22
CA GLY A 122 -9.58 23.84 -3.11
C GLY A 122 -10.13 22.84 -4.12
N ALA A 123 -9.29 22.22 -4.96
CA ALA A 123 -9.72 21.16 -5.84
C ALA A 123 -10.06 19.90 -5.02
N ARG A 124 -11.20 19.27 -5.32
CA ARG A 124 -11.71 18.08 -4.61
C ARG A 124 -11.76 16.89 -5.57
N LEU A 125 -11.06 15.81 -5.24
CA LEU A 125 -11.00 14.60 -6.04
C LEU A 125 -11.05 13.34 -5.17
N LYS A 126 -11.82 12.35 -5.62
CA LYS A 126 -11.82 11.01 -5.03
C LYS A 126 -10.78 10.14 -5.70
N PHE A 127 -9.93 9.52 -4.90
CA PHE A 127 -8.98 8.51 -5.31
C PHE A 127 -9.45 7.13 -4.88
N ALA A 128 -9.16 6.13 -5.69
CA ALA A 128 -9.34 4.73 -5.36
C ALA A 128 -8.19 3.93 -5.96
N PHE A 129 -7.54 3.12 -5.13
CA PHE A 129 -6.42 2.26 -5.50
C PHE A 129 -6.74 0.83 -5.14
N LYS A 130 -6.31 -0.10 -5.97
CA LYS A 130 -6.36 -1.52 -5.66
C LYS A 130 -5.02 -2.17 -5.96
N ARG A 131 -4.66 -3.18 -5.18
CA ARG A 131 -3.41 -3.92 -5.35
C ARG A 131 -3.57 -5.37 -4.98
N ILE A 132 -2.94 -6.24 -5.76
CA ILE A 132 -2.90 -7.66 -5.52
C ILE A 132 -1.51 -8.22 -5.90
N VAL A 133 -1.04 -9.20 -5.12
CA VAL A 133 0.07 -10.09 -5.49
C VAL A 133 -0.56 -11.42 -5.87
N SER A 134 -0.40 -11.82 -7.13
CA SER A 134 -1.12 -12.98 -7.69
C SER A 134 -0.66 -14.29 -7.05
N MET A 135 -1.61 -15.11 -6.59
CA MET A 135 -1.35 -16.47 -6.12
C MET A 135 -1.30 -17.49 -7.26
N LYS A 136 -1.82 -17.14 -8.44
CA LYS A 136 -1.83 -18.01 -9.63
C LYS A 136 -0.59 -17.81 -10.48
N ASP A 137 -0.22 -16.56 -10.74
CA ASP A 137 1.01 -16.20 -11.44
C ASP A 137 1.95 -15.56 -10.41
N LEU A 138 2.93 -16.31 -9.96
CA LEU A 138 3.81 -15.92 -8.88
C LEU A 138 4.71 -14.71 -9.21
N HIS A 139 4.84 -14.37 -10.50
CA HIS A 139 5.63 -13.25 -10.99
C HIS A 139 4.81 -11.98 -11.26
N LEU A 140 3.52 -11.96 -10.89
CA LEU A 140 2.61 -10.86 -11.17
C LEU A 140 2.21 -10.10 -9.92
N ILE A 141 2.46 -8.80 -9.93
CA ILE A 141 1.82 -7.80 -9.07
C ILE A 141 0.96 -6.92 -9.96
N ALA A 142 -0.31 -6.73 -9.61
CA ALA A 142 -1.20 -5.83 -10.33
C ALA A 142 -1.66 -4.69 -9.41
N GLN A 143 -1.74 -3.49 -9.97
CA GLN A 143 -2.16 -2.27 -9.28
C GLN A 143 -2.94 -1.36 -10.24
N GLU A 144 -4.01 -0.77 -9.75
CA GLU A 144 -4.79 0.28 -10.44
C GLU A 144 -5.08 1.47 -9.51
#